data_a9e611c56038b96117a1fa034a6ad790
#
_entry.id   a9e611c56038b96117a1fa034a6ad790
#
_cell.length_a   1.000
_cell.length_b   1.000
_cell.length_c   1.000
_cell.angle_alpha   90.00
_cell.angle_beta   90.00
_cell.angle_gamma   90.00
#
_symmetry.space_group_name_H-M   'P 1'
#
loop_
_entity.id
_entity.type
_entity.pdbx_description
1 polymer ?
#
loop_
_entity_poly.entity_id
_entity_poly.type
_entity_poly.pdbx_seq_one_letter_code
_entity_poly.pdbx_strand_id
1 'polypeptide(L)'
;MVSALHPTTIEVTTEGHLTEKGDCIVGVGAEKGCAQLGERVKAGIRSGGSVVLLRLVVDSESFIVRANGDPRLTLSHPHEIVVRKSDFISDRTIAVGADAAAKDIPRDMIAKLRNPSTVGYLEVEVS
;
A
#
# COMPACT_ATOMS: atom_id res chain seq x y z
N MET A 1 1.17 15.46 -8.01
CA MET A 1 2.43 15.31 -7.23
C MET A 1 2.17 14.51 -5.97
N VAL A 2 3.03 13.55 -5.68
CA VAL A 2 2.90 12.72 -4.47
C VAL A 2 3.24 13.55 -3.24
N SER A 3 2.30 13.77 -2.33
CA SER A 3 2.54 14.45 -1.04
C SER A 3 2.78 13.47 0.10
N ALA A 4 2.04 12.38 0.13
CA ALA A 4 2.19 11.28 1.08
C ALA A 4 2.20 11.76 2.55
N LEU A 5 1.24 12.57 2.92
CA LEU A 5 1.15 13.14 4.28
C LEU A 5 0.03 12.54 5.12
N HIS A 6 -0.73 11.58 4.59
CA HIS A 6 -1.87 11.00 5.31
C HIS A 6 -1.42 10.32 6.61
N PRO A 7 -2.07 10.60 7.75
CA PRO A 7 -1.62 10.11 9.06
C PRO A 7 -1.95 8.64 9.35
N THR A 8 -2.90 8.03 8.63
CA THR A 8 -3.38 6.67 8.96
C THR A 8 -3.40 5.70 7.78
N THR A 9 -3.08 6.15 6.55
CA THR A 9 -3.28 5.35 5.35
C THR A 9 -2.12 5.48 4.38
N ILE A 10 -1.79 4.36 3.71
CA ILE A 10 -0.91 4.30 2.54
C ILE A 10 -1.72 3.71 1.40
N GLU A 11 -1.67 4.33 0.23
CA GLU A 11 -2.37 3.84 -0.95
C GLU A 11 -1.45 3.81 -2.17
N VAL A 12 -1.60 2.76 -2.98
CA VAL A 12 -1.00 2.62 -4.31
C VAL A 12 -2.13 2.37 -5.30
N THR A 13 -2.10 3.03 -6.45
CA THR A 13 -3.14 2.89 -7.46
C THR A 13 -2.57 2.60 -8.84
N THR A 14 -3.33 1.87 -9.67
CA THR A 14 -3.02 1.67 -11.08
C THR A 14 -3.35 2.90 -11.92
N GLU A 15 -4.13 3.83 -11.41
CA GLU A 15 -4.44 5.08 -12.08
C GLU A 15 -3.18 5.91 -12.32
N GLY A 16 -3.12 6.60 -13.45
CA GLY A 16 -1.93 7.34 -13.85
C GLY A 16 -1.83 8.76 -13.29
N HIS A 17 -2.78 9.18 -12.48
CA HIS A 17 -2.82 10.54 -11.94
C HIS A 17 -3.34 10.58 -10.51
N LEU A 18 -3.00 11.66 -9.80
CA LEU A 18 -3.48 11.91 -8.44
C LEU A 18 -4.73 12.76 -8.46
N THR A 19 -5.62 12.52 -7.50
CA THR A 19 -6.75 13.39 -7.20
C THR A 19 -6.38 14.36 -6.08
N GLU A 20 -7.24 15.36 -5.82
CA GLU A 20 -7.03 16.32 -4.75
C GLU A 20 -6.97 15.68 -3.35
N LYS A 21 -7.57 14.52 -3.19
CA LYS A 21 -7.59 13.78 -1.91
C LYS A 21 -6.46 12.77 -1.80
N GLY A 22 -5.40 12.92 -2.61
CA GLY A 22 -4.37 11.91 -2.78
C GLY A 22 -3.21 11.94 -1.81
N ASP A 23 -3.34 12.51 -0.61
CA ASP A 23 -2.22 12.57 0.35
C ASP A 23 -1.86 11.20 0.96
N CYS A 24 -2.71 10.19 0.82
CA CYS A 24 -2.39 8.80 1.17
C CYS A 24 -1.73 8.04 0.03
N ILE A 25 -1.80 8.55 -1.20
CA ILE A 25 -1.26 7.87 -2.39
C ILE A 25 0.24 8.11 -2.46
N VAL A 26 1.01 7.04 -2.42
CA VAL A 26 2.48 7.07 -2.52
C VAL A 26 2.97 6.60 -3.88
N GLY A 27 2.11 5.99 -4.69
CA GLY A 27 2.47 5.53 -6.03
C GLY A 27 1.27 5.51 -6.96
N VAL A 28 1.50 5.90 -8.22
CA VAL A 28 0.51 5.86 -9.30
C VAL A 28 1.03 5.00 -10.44
N GLY A 29 0.15 4.58 -11.33
CA GLY A 29 0.54 3.76 -12.47
C GLY A 29 1.03 2.37 -12.07
N ALA A 30 0.59 1.83 -10.92
CA ALA A 30 0.96 0.49 -10.49
C ALA A 30 0.45 -0.56 -11.47
N GLU A 31 1.17 -1.69 -11.58
CA GLU A 31 0.77 -2.78 -12.47
C GLU A 31 -0.44 -3.55 -11.96
N LYS A 32 -0.66 -3.58 -10.64
CA LYS A 32 -1.71 -4.38 -10.01
C LYS A 32 -2.45 -3.60 -8.94
N GLY A 33 -3.77 -3.74 -8.90
CA GLY A 33 -4.59 -3.44 -7.73
C GLY A 33 -4.74 -4.69 -6.86
N CYS A 34 -5.51 -4.60 -5.76
CA CYS A 34 -5.61 -5.74 -4.83
C CYS A 34 -6.30 -6.96 -5.45
N ALA A 35 -7.19 -6.77 -6.43
CA ALA A 35 -7.84 -7.89 -7.10
C ALA A 35 -6.85 -8.76 -7.89
N GLN A 36 -5.73 -8.21 -8.34
CA GLN A 36 -4.73 -8.91 -9.14
C GLN A 36 -3.60 -9.55 -8.32
N LEU A 37 -3.64 -9.45 -6.99
CA LEU A 37 -2.68 -10.16 -6.14
C LEU A 37 -2.81 -11.66 -6.34
N GLY A 38 -1.70 -12.39 -6.24
CA GLY A 38 -1.72 -13.85 -6.38
C GLY A 38 -2.64 -14.53 -5.38
N GLU A 39 -3.25 -15.66 -5.78
CA GLU A 39 -4.20 -16.37 -4.91
C GLU A 39 -3.60 -16.81 -3.58
N ARG A 40 -2.32 -17.18 -3.56
CA ARG A 40 -1.62 -17.57 -2.32
C ARG A 40 -1.49 -16.38 -1.37
N VAL A 41 -1.19 -15.19 -1.90
CA VAL A 41 -1.09 -13.96 -1.13
C VAL A 41 -2.46 -13.60 -0.55
N LYS A 42 -3.51 -13.65 -1.38
CA LYS A 42 -4.88 -13.36 -0.93
C LYS A 42 -5.32 -14.34 0.17
N ALA A 43 -5.07 -15.62 -0.01
CA ALA A 43 -5.42 -16.63 0.99
C ALA A 43 -4.67 -16.39 2.29
N GLY A 44 -3.38 -16.03 2.23
CA GLY A 44 -2.58 -15.69 3.40
C GLY A 44 -3.12 -14.47 4.14
N ILE A 45 -3.47 -13.41 3.42
CA ILE A 45 -4.04 -12.20 4.01
C ILE A 45 -5.36 -12.50 4.73
N ARG A 46 -6.18 -13.37 4.18
CA ARG A 46 -7.48 -13.75 4.76
C ARG A 46 -7.38 -14.75 5.90
N SER A 47 -6.20 -15.32 6.15
CA SER A 47 -6.01 -16.23 7.28
C SER A 47 -6.07 -15.45 8.59
N GLY A 48 -6.76 -15.99 9.59
CA GLY A 48 -6.82 -15.38 10.91
C GLY A 48 -5.43 -15.32 11.55
N GLY A 49 -5.07 -14.16 12.07
CA GLY A 49 -3.79 -13.94 12.74
C GLY A 49 -2.59 -13.79 11.82
N SER A 50 -2.80 -13.62 10.50
CA SER A 50 -1.68 -13.42 9.58
C SER A 50 -1.01 -12.06 9.77
N VAL A 51 0.30 -12.03 9.49
CA VAL A 51 1.10 -10.81 9.48
C VAL A 51 1.41 -10.47 8.02
N VAL A 52 1.17 -9.21 7.66
CA VAL A 52 1.43 -8.69 6.32
C VAL A 52 2.57 -7.68 6.42
N LEU A 53 3.66 -7.96 5.73
CA LEU A 53 4.77 -7.03 5.61
C LEU A 53 4.71 -6.39 4.23
N LEU A 54 4.76 -5.07 4.21
CA LEU A 54 4.80 -4.31 2.97
C LEU A 54 6.14 -3.59 2.91
N ARG A 55 6.83 -3.77 1.81
CA ARG A 55 8.12 -3.12 1.58
C ARG A 55 7.98 -2.20 0.38
N LEU A 56 8.12 -0.90 0.63
CA LEU A 56 8.22 0.09 -0.43
C LEU A 56 9.71 0.26 -0.76
N VAL A 57 10.09 -0.02 -1.99
CA VAL A 57 11.47 0.08 -2.46
C VAL A 57 11.56 1.17 -3.52
N VAL A 58 12.42 2.15 -3.29
CA VAL A 58 12.68 3.24 -4.23
C VAL A 58 14.19 3.39 -4.34
N ASP A 59 14.75 3.10 -5.53
CA ASP A 59 16.19 3.02 -5.73
C ASP A 59 16.84 2.04 -4.74
N SER A 60 17.80 2.49 -3.95
CA SER A 60 18.47 1.67 -2.94
C SER A 60 17.83 1.74 -1.56
N GLU A 61 16.76 2.52 -1.41
CA GLU A 61 16.08 2.73 -0.13
C GLU A 61 14.84 1.85 -0.02
N SER A 62 14.53 1.41 1.20
CA SER A 62 13.32 0.66 1.48
C SER A 62 12.65 1.15 2.76
N PHE A 63 11.33 1.04 2.80
CA PHE A 63 10.51 1.36 3.96
C PHE A 63 9.56 0.20 4.21
N ILE A 64 9.59 -0.34 5.41
CA ILE A 64 8.82 -1.54 5.76
C ILE A 64 7.68 -1.17 6.69
N VAL A 65 6.48 -1.66 6.37
CA VAL A 65 5.28 -1.53 7.19
C VAL A 65 4.84 -2.92 7.61
N ARG A 66 4.61 -3.09 8.90
CA ARG A 66 4.03 -4.33 9.45
C ARG A 66 2.57 -4.07 9.73
N ALA A 67 1.72 -4.95 9.22
CA ALA A 67 0.27 -4.86 9.39
C ALA A 67 -0.32 -6.26 9.58
N ASN A 68 -1.62 -6.33 9.71
CA ASN A 68 -2.33 -7.60 9.93
C ASN A 68 -3.29 -7.88 8.79
N GLY A 69 -3.40 -9.16 8.42
CA GLY A 69 -4.47 -9.63 7.57
C GLY A 69 -5.78 -9.76 8.36
N ASP A 70 -6.87 -10.00 7.65
CA ASP A 70 -8.19 -10.18 8.26
C ASP A 70 -9.07 -11.02 7.32
N PRO A 71 -9.81 -12.03 7.85
CA PRO A 71 -10.68 -12.85 7.01
C PRO A 71 -11.78 -12.06 6.28
N ARG A 72 -12.12 -10.87 6.77
CA ARG A 72 -13.17 -10.02 6.18
C ARG A 72 -12.69 -9.23 4.96
N LEU A 73 -11.38 -9.22 4.67
CA LEU A 73 -10.84 -8.49 3.53
C LEU A 73 -11.25 -9.17 2.23
N THR A 74 -11.92 -8.44 1.33
CA THR A 74 -12.41 -8.99 0.06
C THR A 74 -11.35 -9.00 -1.03
N LEU A 75 -10.38 -8.08 -0.99
CA LEU A 75 -9.28 -7.96 -1.96
C LEU A 75 -9.81 -7.92 -3.40
N SER A 76 -10.86 -7.16 -3.63
CA SER A 76 -11.59 -7.17 -4.89
C SER A 76 -11.43 -5.91 -5.75
N HIS A 77 -10.77 -4.87 -5.23
CA HIS A 77 -10.62 -3.64 -6.00
C HIS A 77 -9.63 -3.81 -7.16
N PRO A 78 -10.00 -3.43 -8.39
CA PRO A 78 -9.15 -3.67 -9.57
C PRO A 78 -7.96 -2.72 -9.70
N HIS A 79 -7.97 -1.58 -9.02
CA HIS A 79 -6.97 -0.52 -9.23
C HIS A 79 -6.20 -0.11 -7.99
N GLU A 80 -6.73 -0.29 -6.80
CA GLU A 80 -6.14 0.28 -5.59
C GLU A 80 -5.69 -0.78 -4.60
N ILE A 81 -4.62 -0.46 -3.89
CA ILE A 81 -4.09 -1.19 -2.74
C ILE A 81 -3.97 -0.19 -1.60
N VAL A 82 -4.64 -0.46 -0.49
CA VAL A 82 -4.66 0.43 0.68
C VAL A 82 -4.25 -0.33 1.93
N VAL A 83 -3.34 0.26 2.69
CA VAL A 83 -2.91 -0.22 4.00
C VAL A 83 -3.33 0.81 5.05
N ARG A 84 -3.95 0.35 6.13
CA ARG A 84 -4.54 1.23 7.14
C ARG A 84 -3.99 0.96 8.53
N LYS A 85 -3.70 2.02 9.28
CA LYS A 85 -3.43 1.91 10.71
C LYS A 85 -4.67 1.49 11.48
N SER A 86 -5.86 1.94 11.03
CA SER A 86 -7.15 1.54 11.61
C SER A 86 -7.50 0.10 11.22
N ASP A 87 -8.63 -0.37 11.72
CA ASP A 87 -9.20 -1.66 11.36
C ASP A 87 -10.32 -1.56 10.31
N PHE A 88 -10.40 -0.41 9.63
CA PHE A 88 -11.43 -0.17 8.62
C PHE A 88 -11.25 -1.11 7.42
N ILE A 89 -12.34 -1.79 7.05
CA ILE A 89 -12.35 -2.76 5.96
C ILE A 89 -13.08 -2.17 4.75
N SER A 90 -12.43 -2.22 3.59
CA SER A 90 -13.04 -1.88 2.30
C SER A 90 -12.54 -2.85 1.24
N ASP A 91 -13.11 -2.80 0.04
CA ASP A 91 -12.73 -3.69 -1.08
C ASP A 91 -11.28 -3.47 -1.57
N ARG A 92 -10.67 -2.35 -1.21
CA ARG A 92 -9.29 -2.00 -1.57
C ARG A 92 -8.28 -2.15 -0.42
N THR A 93 -8.75 -2.46 0.79
CA THR A 93 -7.87 -2.66 1.95
C THR A 93 -7.22 -4.04 1.88
N ILE A 94 -5.88 -4.08 1.96
CA ILE A 94 -5.15 -5.36 1.98
C ILE A 94 -4.59 -5.69 3.36
N ALA A 95 -4.49 -4.73 4.24
CA ALA A 95 -3.99 -4.95 5.59
C ALA A 95 -4.47 -3.85 6.53
N VAL A 96 -4.66 -4.19 7.78
CA VAL A 96 -5.16 -3.31 8.84
C VAL A 96 -4.21 -3.31 10.03
N GLY A 97 -4.40 -2.38 10.95
CA GLY A 97 -3.56 -2.30 12.14
C GLY A 97 -2.09 -2.06 11.83
N ALA A 98 -1.79 -1.29 10.78
CA ALA A 98 -0.42 -1.03 10.36
C ALA A 98 0.34 -0.19 11.39
N ASP A 99 1.65 -0.39 11.46
CA ASP A 99 2.52 0.37 12.37
C ASP A 99 2.98 1.70 11.77
N ALA A 100 2.69 1.96 10.50
CA ALA A 100 3.08 3.19 9.83
C ALA A 100 2.07 3.59 8.76
N ALA A 101 2.11 4.85 8.34
CA ALA A 101 1.26 5.42 7.31
C ALA A 101 2.10 6.28 6.34
N ALA A 102 1.45 6.91 5.38
CA ALA A 102 2.13 7.70 4.34
C ALA A 102 3.04 8.78 4.93
N LYS A 103 2.60 9.46 5.98
CA LYS A 103 3.39 10.52 6.62
C LYS A 103 4.71 10.02 7.22
N ASP A 104 4.81 8.72 7.52
CA ASP A 104 5.99 8.13 8.17
C ASP A 104 7.08 7.73 7.17
N ILE A 105 6.76 7.72 5.88
CA ILE A 105 7.74 7.40 4.83
C ILE A 105 8.81 8.50 4.78
N PRO A 106 10.10 8.15 4.75
CA PRO A 106 11.16 9.15 4.67
C PRO A 106 10.93 10.16 3.53
N ARG A 107 11.08 11.44 3.83
CA ARG A 107 10.77 12.49 2.85
C ARG A 107 11.68 12.48 1.62
N ASP A 108 12.88 11.96 1.72
CA ASP A 108 13.76 11.77 0.58
C ASP A 108 13.24 10.69 -0.38
N MET A 109 12.63 9.62 0.13
CA MET A 109 11.93 8.63 -0.71
C MET A 109 10.73 9.26 -1.42
N ILE A 110 9.95 10.07 -0.71
CA ILE A 110 8.80 10.77 -1.29
C ILE A 110 9.27 11.76 -2.37
N ALA A 111 10.37 12.46 -2.13
CA ALA A 111 10.93 13.38 -3.12
C ALA A 111 11.31 12.64 -4.42
N LYS A 112 11.87 11.44 -4.31
CA LYS A 112 12.17 10.59 -5.48
C LYS A 112 10.90 10.14 -6.19
N LEU A 113 9.86 9.78 -5.44
CA LEU A 113 8.58 9.34 -6.02
C LEU A 113 7.82 10.46 -6.74
N ARG A 114 8.16 11.72 -6.48
CA ARG A 114 7.61 12.87 -7.21
C ARG A 114 8.16 12.98 -8.64
N ASN A 115 9.30 12.35 -8.91
CA ASN A 115 9.87 12.33 -10.24
C ASN A 115 9.15 11.26 -11.08
N PRO A 116 8.48 11.62 -12.19
CA PRO A 116 7.74 10.64 -12.99
C PRO A 116 8.61 9.57 -13.63
N SER A 117 9.93 9.77 -13.70
CA SER A 117 10.87 8.74 -14.19
C SER A 117 11.25 7.71 -13.12
N THR A 118 10.96 7.96 -11.85
CA THR A 118 11.30 7.05 -10.77
C THR A 118 10.34 5.87 -10.76
N VAL A 119 10.89 4.65 -10.70
CA VAL A 119 10.12 3.43 -10.56
C VAL A 119 10.32 2.91 -9.13
N GLY A 120 9.21 2.75 -8.43
CA GLY A 120 9.20 2.13 -7.11
C GLY A 120 8.55 0.76 -7.17
N TYR A 121 8.85 -0.06 -6.16
CA TYR A 121 8.26 -1.38 -6.01
C TYR A 121 7.56 -1.47 -4.66
N LEU A 122 6.37 -2.05 -4.65
CA LEU A 122 5.68 -2.43 -3.43
C LEU A 122 5.67 -3.96 -3.37
N GLU A 123 6.39 -4.51 -2.41
CA GLU A 123 6.41 -5.94 -2.17
C GLU A 123 5.48 -6.27 -1.02
N VAL A 124 4.70 -7.35 -1.16
CA VAL A 124 3.77 -7.84 -0.14
C VAL A 124 4.19 -9.24 0.27
N GLU A 125 4.48 -9.43 1.54
CA GLU A 125 4.85 -10.71 2.10
C GLU A 125 3.89 -11.07 3.24
N VAL A 126 3.40 -12.31 3.26
CA VAL A 126 2.44 -12.78 4.26
C VAL A 126 3.01 -13.98 5.00
N SER A 127 2.87 -13.94 6.31
CA SER A 127 3.33 -15.04 7.15
C SER A 127 2.31 -15.42 8.25
#